data_f58b09ea834f4103984e6a0a55fb46eb
#
_entry.id   f58b09ea834f4103984e6a0a55fb46eb
#
_cell.length_a   1.000
_cell.length_b   1.000
_cell.length_c   1.000
_cell.angle_alpha   90.00
_cell.angle_beta   90.00
_cell.angle_gamma   90.00
#
_symmetry.space_group_name_H-M   'P 1'
#
loop_
_entity.id
_entity.type
_entity.pdbx_description
1 polymer ?
#
loop_
_entity_poly.entity_id
_entity_poly.type
_entity_poly.pdbx_seq_one_letter_code
_entity_poly.pdbx_strand_id
1 'polypeptide(L)'
;MAKSRLSYIDLAVEDALRGYVLSGRAALLLSGTVYDVLWANADGARLLGASALRPLLDGEATPNAAIMRQIGAAASQLDQRDEAAAMVRARLGFKPQLVALGLTKQTLNNGDTAVLVVSDEMHGRRYEEDDMAQAAVEGLDGFGHASAIIGESGEIIAASDKFATLDMSTDSLNGLLDEVAQEDDRLIKRMLTTPVGDIAIGLARLADAPARHL
;
A
#
# COMPACT_ATOMS: atom_id res chain seq x y z
N MET A 1 -15.50 -12.85 -19.22
CA MET A 1 -14.68 -11.62 -19.20
C MET A 1 -13.68 -11.78 -18.06
N ALA A 2 -12.38 -11.69 -18.35
CA ALA A 2 -11.38 -11.68 -17.27
C ALA A 2 -11.58 -10.40 -16.46
N LYS A 3 -11.84 -10.53 -15.15
CA LYS A 3 -11.87 -9.37 -14.24
C LYS A 3 -10.50 -8.71 -14.30
N SER A 4 -10.47 -7.41 -14.55
CA SER A 4 -9.24 -6.62 -14.48
C SER A 4 -8.68 -6.72 -13.07
N ARG A 5 -7.46 -7.21 -12.92
CA ARG A 5 -6.77 -7.24 -11.63
C ARG A 5 -6.44 -5.80 -11.27
N LEU A 6 -6.96 -5.34 -10.12
CA LEU A 6 -6.63 -4.02 -9.60
C LEU A 6 -5.12 -3.92 -9.36
N SER A 7 -4.51 -2.82 -9.78
CA SER A 7 -3.10 -2.56 -9.49
C SER A 7 -2.93 -2.06 -8.05
N TYR A 8 -1.70 -1.99 -7.58
CA TYR A 8 -1.40 -1.46 -6.25
C TYR A 8 -2.01 -0.08 -6.02
N ILE A 9 -1.86 0.83 -7.00
CA ILE A 9 -2.33 2.21 -6.89
C ILE A 9 -3.87 2.30 -6.93
N ASP A 10 -4.56 1.40 -7.64
CA ASP A 10 -6.03 1.32 -7.61
C ASP A 10 -6.54 0.98 -6.21
N LEU A 11 -5.84 0.08 -5.53
CA LEU A 11 -6.18 -0.31 -4.16
C LEU A 11 -5.76 0.76 -3.15
N ALA A 12 -4.65 1.44 -3.36
CA ALA A 12 -4.14 2.47 -2.45
C ALA A 12 -5.10 3.66 -2.27
N VAL A 13 -6.01 3.93 -3.23
CA VAL A 13 -7.01 5.00 -3.13
C VAL A 13 -8.35 4.55 -2.53
N GLU A 14 -8.56 3.26 -2.33
CA GLU A 14 -9.76 2.75 -1.64
C GLU A 14 -9.88 3.38 -0.25
N ASP A 15 -11.06 3.84 0.13
CA ASP A 15 -11.31 4.53 1.41
C ASP A 15 -10.83 3.73 2.62
N ALA A 16 -10.97 2.40 2.56
CA ALA A 16 -10.53 1.50 3.62
C ALA A 16 -9.00 1.36 3.72
N LEU A 17 -8.24 1.70 2.68
CA LEU A 17 -6.80 1.42 2.57
C LEU A 17 -5.92 2.66 2.58
N ARG A 18 -6.36 3.75 1.97
CA ARG A 18 -5.52 4.95 1.73
C ARG A 18 -4.85 5.50 2.99
N GLY A 19 -5.54 5.46 4.13
CA GLY A 19 -4.99 5.90 5.41
C GLY A 19 -3.87 5.01 5.97
N TYR A 20 -3.65 3.82 5.39
CA TYR A 20 -2.61 2.90 5.84
C TYR A 20 -1.33 2.94 4.99
N VAL A 21 -1.32 3.59 3.84
CA VAL A 21 -0.12 3.68 2.97
C VAL A 21 1.05 4.27 3.74
N LEU A 22 0.81 5.33 4.51
CA LEU A 22 1.80 6.09 5.29
C LEU A 22 1.52 6.05 6.81
N SER A 23 0.94 4.98 7.34
CA SER A 23 0.45 4.99 8.72
C SER A 23 1.42 4.45 9.77
N GLY A 24 2.48 3.76 9.37
CA GLY A 24 3.36 3.01 10.28
C GLY A 24 2.69 1.81 10.99
N ARG A 25 1.42 1.50 10.69
CA ARG A 25 0.70 0.29 11.11
C ARG A 25 0.81 -0.76 10.02
N ALA A 26 1.05 -2.02 10.39
CA ALA A 26 1.01 -3.10 9.41
C ALA A 26 -0.41 -3.26 8.88
N ALA A 27 -0.59 -3.16 7.57
CA ALA A 27 -1.87 -3.33 6.90
C ALA A 27 -1.73 -4.23 5.67
N LEU A 28 -2.70 -5.14 5.52
CA LEU A 28 -2.79 -6.13 4.44
C LEU A 28 -4.22 -6.17 3.92
N LEU A 29 -4.37 -6.28 2.61
CA LEU A 29 -5.61 -6.68 1.98
C LEU A 29 -5.45 -8.06 1.40
N LEU A 30 -6.26 -9.00 1.85
CA LEU A 30 -6.25 -10.38 1.39
C LEU A 30 -7.48 -10.65 0.53
N SER A 31 -7.40 -11.61 -0.40
CA SER A 31 -8.57 -12.10 -1.12
C SER A 31 -9.65 -12.57 -0.13
N GLY A 32 -10.91 -12.61 -0.54
CA GLY A 32 -12.01 -13.10 0.31
C GLY A 32 -11.80 -14.53 0.82
N THR A 33 -10.96 -15.32 0.15
CA THR A 33 -10.55 -16.66 0.58
C THR A 33 -9.31 -16.65 1.48
N VAL A 34 -8.69 -15.49 1.72
CA VAL A 34 -7.49 -15.28 2.56
C VAL A 34 -6.24 -16.03 2.05
N TYR A 35 -6.21 -16.43 0.77
CA TYR A 35 -5.04 -17.09 0.19
C TYR A 35 -4.07 -16.14 -0.47
N ASP A 36 -4.59 -15.10 -1.13
CA ASP A 36 -3.79 -14.19 -1.93
C ASP A 36 -3.65 -12.84 -1.21
N VAL A 37 -2.43 -12.29 -1.23
CA VAL A 37 -2.18 -10.90 -0.81
C VAL A 37 -2.48 -10.00 -2.01
N LEU A 38 -3.54 -9.20 -1.91
CA LEU A 38 -3.95 -8.27 -2.96
C LEU A 38 -3.20 -6.94 -2.85
N TRP A 39 -2.94 -6.52 -1.60
CA TRP A 39 -2.26 -5.28 -1.28
C TRP A 39 -1.64 -5.38 0.12
N ALA A 40 -0.56 -4.66 0.34
CA ALA A 40 0.04 -4.46 1.65
C ALA A 40 0.78 -3.13 1.68
N ASN A 41 0.93 -2.53 2.86
CA ASN A 41 1.96 -1.52 3.05
C ASN A 41 3.30 -2.17 3.45
N ALA A 42 4.36 -1.39 3.58
CA ALA A 42 5.70 -1.89 3.91
C ALA A 42 5.72 -2.70 5.22
N ASP A 43 5.01 -2.24 6.26
CA ASP A 43 4.94 -2.93 7.55
C ASP A 43 4.09 -4.21 7.48
N GLY A 44 3.05 -4.22 6.66
CA GLY A 44 2.29 -5.43 6.34
C GLY A 44 3.13 -6.50 5.65
N ALA A 45 3.98 -6.11 4.69
CA ALA A 45 4.92 -7.03 4.06
C ALA A 45 5.90 -7.62 5.09
N ARG A 46 6.47 -6.77 5.96
CA ARG A 46 7.36 -7.21 7.05
C ARG A 46 6.65 -8.13 8.04
N LEU A 47 5.38 -7.86 8.37
CA LEU A 47 4.55 -8.75 9.22
C LEU A 47 4.50 -10.15 8.64
N LEU A 48 4.34 -10.28 7.33
CA LEU A 48 4.34 -11.56 6.62
C LEU A 48 5.75 -12.17 6.41
N GLY A 49 6.80 -11.49 6.87
CA GLY A 49 8.19 -11.94 6.74
C GLY A 49 8.83 -11.63 5.40
N ALA A 50 8.20 -10.82 4.56
CA ALA A 50 8.80 -10.34 3.32
C ALA A 50 9.74 -9.16 3.58
N SER A 51 10.88 -9.14 2.89
CA SER A 51 11.87 -8.06 2.99
C SER A 51 11.50 -6.84 2.16
N ALA A 52 10.65 -7.03 1.16
CA ALA A 52 10.14 -5.99 0.28
C ALA A 52 8.69 -6.29 -0.11
N LEU A 53 7.95 -5.27 -0.45
CA LEU A 53 6.54 -5.35 -0.81
C LEU A 53 6.34 -6.02 -2.18
N ARG A 54 7.14 -5.63 -3.16
CA ARG A 54 6.99 -6.06 -4.55
C ARG A 54 7.04 -7.58 -4.73
N PRO A 55 8.05 -8.31 -4.23
CA PRO A 55 8.09 -9.77 -4.34
C PRO A 55 6.88 -10.46 -3.71
N LEU A 56 6.30 -9.85 -2.66
CA LEU A 56 5.10 -10.38 -2.02
C LEU A 56 3.87 -10.24 -2.92
N LEU A 57 3.69 -9.08 -3.54
CA LEU A 57 2.54 -8.79 -4.43
C LEU A 57 2.63 -9.55 -5.76
N ASP A 58 3.83 -9.76 -6.27
CA ASP A 58 4.06 -10.52 -7.50
C ASP A 58 4.03 -12.04 -7.29
N GLY A 59 3.89 -12.49 -6.02
CA GLY A 59 3.85 -13.92 -5.66
C GLY A 59 5.21 -14.62 -5.68
N GLU A 60 6.30 -13.85 -5.76
CA GLU A 60 7.68 -14.37 -5.73
C GLU A 60 8.12 -14.69 -4.29
N ALA A 61 7.66 -13.92 -3.31
CA ALA A 61 7.90 -14.18 -1.90
C ALA A 61 6.72 -14.95 -1.29
N THR A 62 7.03 -16.02 -0.58
CA THR A 62 6.01 -16.81 0.13
C THR A 62 5.71 -16.16 1.49
N PRO A 63 4.45 -15.76 1.76
CA PRO A 63 4.05 -15.24 3.06
C PRO A 63 4.28 -16.28 4.17
N ASN A 64 4.53 -15.80 5.39
CA ASN A 64 4.68 -16.67 6.55
C ASN A 64 3.44 -17.53 6.78
N ALA A 65 3.56 -18.84 6.52
CA ALA A 65 2.44 -19.78 6.57
C ALA A 65 1.79 -19.90 7.96
N ALA A 66 2.54 -19.67 9.04
CA ALA A 66 1.97 -19.71 10.40
C ALA A 66 1.08 -18.48 10.65
N ILE A 67 1.52 -17.31 10.23
CA ILE A 67 0.74 -16.07 10.33
C ILE A 67 -0.51 -16.16 9.45
N MET A 68 -0.36 -16.59 8.19
CA MET A 68 -1.50 -16.74 7.28
C MET A 68 -2.56 -17.71 7.80
N ARG A 69 -2.16 -18.83 8.43
CA ARG A 69 -3.11 -19.77 9.07
C ARG A 69 -3.87 -19.13 10.24
N GLN A 70 -3.20 -18.32 11.07
CA GLN A 70 -3.85 -17.63 12.19
C GLN A 70 -4.83 -16.57 11.69
N ILE A 71 -4.44 -15.81 10.66
CA ILE A 71 -5.33 -14.84 10.00
C ILE A 71 -6.53 -15.57 9.39
N GLY A 72 -6.32 -16.66 8.65
CA GLY A 72 -7.39 -17.46 8.04
C GLY A 72 -8.37 -18.03 9.07
N ALA A 73 -7.86 -18.52 10.21
CA ALA A 73 -8.71 -19.00 11.31
C ALA A 73 -9.57 -17.87 11.93
N ALA A 74 -9.03 -16.65 12.04
CA ALA A 74 -9.80 -15.51 12.52
C ALA A 74 -10.79 -15.02 11.44
N ALA A 75 -10.39 -14.96 10.19
CA ALA A 75 -11.23 -14.52 9.07
C ALA A 75 -12.50 -15.39 8.89
N SER A 76 -12.46 -16.68 9.25
CA SER A 76 -13.63 -17.53 9.22
C SER A 76 -14.77 -17.06 10.15
N GLN A 77 -14.47 -16.20 11.12
CA GLN A 77 -15.48 -15.60 12.01
C GLN A 77 -16.21 -14.43 11.35
N LEU A 78 -15.66 -13.85 10.29
CA LEU A 78 -16.25 -12.72 9.57
C LEU A 78 -17.53 -13.09 8.79
N ASP A 79 -17.84 -14.37 8.65
CA ASP A 79 -19.13 -14.81 8.09
C ASP A 79 -20.29 -14.59 9.07
N GLN A 80 -20.00 -14.44 10.36
CA GLN A 80 -20.99 -14.26 11.44
C GLN A 80 -20.85 -12.92 12.17
N ARG A 81 -19.77 -12.17 11.91
CA ARG A 81 -19.44 -10.91 12.57
C ARG A 81 -18.82 -9.95 11.57
N ASP A 82 -18.97 -8.66 11.81
CA ASP A 82 -18.38 -7.61 10.96
C ASP A 82 -16.87 -7.48 11.20
N GLU A 83 -16.40 -7.89 12.39
CA GLU A 83 -15.02 -7.79 12.82
C GLU A 83 -14.53 -9.09 13.46
N ALA A 84 -13.25 -9.39 13.28
CA ALA A 84 -12.56 -10.48 13.96
C ALA A 84 -11.19 -10.01 14.42
N ALA A 85 -10.56 -10.75 15.33
CA ALA A 85 -9.22 -10.45 15.81
C ALA A 85 -8.33 -11.69 15.80
N ALA A 86 -7.03 -11.49 15.58
CA ALA A 86 -6.02 -12.52 15.67
C ALA A 86 -4.83 -12.02 16.48
N MET A 87 -4.21 -12.93 17.24
CA MET A 87 -2.90 -12.71 17.86
C MET A 87 -1.87 -13.54 17.10
N VAL A 88 -0.92 -12.88 16.47
CA VAL A 88 0.13 -13.55 15.70
C VAL A 88 1.50 -13.31 16.33
N ARG A 89 2.39 -14.29 16.19
CA ARG A 89 3.79 -14.09 16.54
C ARG A 89 4.57 -13.73 15.29
N ALA A 90 4.98 -12.47 15.18
CA ALA A 90 5.74 -11.95 14.05
C ALA A 90 7.12 -11.48 14.48
N ARG A 91 8.05 -11.47 13.54
CA ARG A 91 9.38 -10.86 13.73
C ARG A 91 9.37 -9.48 13.09
N LEU A 92 9.05 -8.47 13.89
CA LEU A 92 9.15 -7.06 13.51
C LEU A 92 10.43 -6.50 14.15
N GLY A 93 11.54 -6.54 13.39
CA GLY A 93 12.88 -6.23 13.90
C GLY A 93 13.63 -7.45 14.40
N PHE A 94 14.44 -7.31 15.48
CA PHE A 94 15.35 -8.36 15.94
C PHE A 94 14.69 -9.46 16.78
N LYS A 95 13.55 -9.18 17.43
CA LYS A 95 12.90 -10.10 18.34
C LYS A 95 11.49 -10.47 17.87
N PRO A 96 11.07 -11.75 18.05
CA PRO A 96 9.66 -12.10 17.86
C PRO A 96 8.80 -11.39 18.91
N GLN A 97 7.67 -10.83 18.48
CA GLN A 97 6.68 -10.19 19.35
C GLN A 97 5.28 -10.71 19.02
N LEU A 98 4.39 -10.60 19.99
CA LEU A 98 2.97 -10.82 19.75
C LEU A 98 2.37 -9.54 19.17
N VAL A 99 1.65 -9.69 18.08
CA VAL A 99 0.99 -8.61 17.34
C VAL A 99 -0.50 -8.88 17.35
N ALA A 100 -1.28 -7.95 17.85
CA ALA A 100 -2.73 -7.99 17.73
C ALA A 100 -3.12 -7.44 16.36
N LEU A 101 -4.02 -8.16 15.68
CA LEU A 101 -4.53 -7.83 14.36
C LEU A 101 -6.04 -7.72 14.41
N GLY A 102 -6.59 -6.62 13.92
CA GLY A 102 -8.00 -6.48 13.60
C GLY A 102 -8.26 -6.93 12.16
N LEU A 103 -9.35 -7.64 11.94
CA LEU A 103 -9.79 -8.09 10.63
C LEU A 103 -11.19 -7.55 10.33
N THR A 104 -11.40 -7.02 9.14
CA THR A 104 -12.71 -6.55 8.66
C THR A 104 -12.95 -6.99 7.22
N LYS A 105 -14.19 -7.30 6.89
CA LYS A 105 -14.61 -7.63 5.53
C LYS A 105 -14.79 -6.34 4.73
N GLN A 106 -14.27 -6.31 3.52
CA GLN A 106 -14.33 -5.16 2.63
C GLN A 106 -14.99 -5.57 1.31
N THR A 107 -15.74 -4.66 0.72
CA THR A 107 -16.19 -4.76 -0.68
C THR A 107 -15.42 -3.72 -1.47
N LEU A 108 -14.63 -4.15 -2.43
CA LEU A 108 -13.83 -3.27 -3.28
C LEU A 108 -14.69 -2.60 -4.36
N ASN A 109 -14.20 -1.51 -4.94
CA ASN A 109 -14.90 -0.76 -6.00
C ASN A 109 -15.27 -1.62 -7.21
N ASN A 110 -14.55 -2.71 -7.48
CA ASN A 110 -14.88 -3.68 -8.54
C ASN A 110 -15.93 -4.73 -8.12
N GLY A 111 -16.45 -4.65 -6.88
CA GLY A 111 -17.43 -5.57 -6.31
C GLY A 111 -16.84 -6.87 -5.74
N ASP A 112 -15.52 -7.04 -5.72
CA ASP A 112 -14.89 -8.20 -5.09
C ASP A 112 -14.89 -8.07 -3.57
N THR A 113 -15.03 -9.20 -2.88
CA THR A 113 -14.87 -9.27 -1.43
C THR A 113 -13.41 -9.49 -1.07
N ALA A 114 -12.93 -8.75 -0.08
CA ALA A 114 -11.60 -8.86 0.47
C ALA A 114 -11.62 -8.80 2.00
N VAL A 115 -10.52 -9.14 2.64
CA VAL A 115 -10.33 -9.04 4.10
C VAL A 115 -9.19 -8.07 4.36
N LEU A 116 -9.52 -6.96 5.00
CA LEU A 116 -8.54 -6.01 5.51
C LEU A 116 -8.04 -6.49 6.86
N VAL A 117 -6.74 -6.57 7.02
CA VAL A 117 -6.05 -6.96 8.25
C VAL A 117 -5.13 -5.82 8.67
N VAL A 118 -5.30 -5.31 9.88
CA VAL A 118 -4.54 -4.16 10.38
C VAL A 118 -4.01 -4.46 11.77
N SER A 119 -2.76 -4.09 12.05
CA SER A 119 -2.23 -4.16 13.42
C SER A 119 -2.82 -3.07 14.30
N ASP A 120 -3.14 -3.38 15.56
CA ASP A 120 -3.71 -2.42 16.50
C ASP A 120 -2.72 -1.32 16.89
N GLU A 121 -1.43 -1.64 16.89
CA GLU A 121 -0.36 -0.72 17.29
C GLU A 121 0.68 -0.56 16.19
N MET A 122 1.35 0.58 16.19
CA MET A 122 2.59 0.75 15.45
C MET A 122 3.69 -0.04 16.14
N HIS A 123 4.21 -1.05 15.44
CA HIS A 123 5.25 -1.91 15.97
C HIS A 123 6.63 -1.36 15.63
N GLY A 124 7.31 -0.83 16.63
CA GLY A 124 8.66 -0.36 16.50
C GLY A 124 8.80 1.14 16.72
N ARG A 125 9.73 1.76 16.03
CA ARG A 125 10.02 3.18 16.16
C ARG A 125 8.78 4.04 15.87
N ARG A 126 8.64 5.17 16.58
CA ARG A 126 7.92 6.32 16.03
C ARG A 126 8.65 6.66 14.72
N TYR A 127 8.08 6.26 13.62
CA TYR A 127 8.58 6.70 12.32
C TYR A 127 8.19 8.17 12.19
N GLU A 128 9.15 9.01 11.92
CA GLU A 128 8.86 10.32 11.36
C GLU A 128 8.17 10.13 10.02
N GLU A 129 7.41 11.12 9.59
CA GLU A 129 6.64 11.05 8.33
C GLU A 129 7.54 10.69 7.13
N ASP A 130 8.75 11.24 7.11
CA ASP A 130 9.77 10.98 6.07
C ASP A 130 10.21 9.51 6.06
N ASP A 131 10.38 8.88 7.23
CA ASP A 131 10.72 7.45 7.33
C ASP A 131 9.61 6.57 6.77
N MET A 132 8.34 6.93 7.01
CA MET A 132 7.19 6.20 6.48
C MET A 132 7.06 6.37 4.97
N ALA A 133 7.26 7.57 4.47
CA ALA A 133 7.27 7.87 3.04
C ALA A 133 8.40 7.10 2.33
N GLN A 134 9.60 7.10 2.89
CA GLN A 134 10.74 6.37 2.34
C GLN A 134 10.47 4.86 2.33
N ALA A 135 9.93 4.29 3.40
CA ALA A 135 9.60 2.87 3.48
C ALA A 135 8.51 2.47 2.46
N ALA A 136 7.52 3.33 2.21
CA ALA A 136 6.48 3.10 1.20
C ALA A 136 7.09 3.06 -0.21
N VAL A 137 7.97 4.00 -0.53
CA VAL A 137 8.65 4.08 -1.82
C VAL A 137 9.58 2.88 -2.04
N GLU A 138 10.43 2.55 -1.07
CA GLU A 138 11.33 1.39 -1.15
C GLU A 138 10.58 0.07 -1.34
N GLY A 139 9.41 -0.05 -0.71
CA GLY A 139 8.55 -1.22 -0.88
C GLY A 139 8.04 -1.40 -2.31
N LEU A 140 7.86 -0.31 -3.05
CA LEU A 140 7.35 -0.29 -4.43
C LEU A 140 8.46 -0.30 -5.48
N ASP A 141 9.70 -0.01 -5.10
CA ASP A 141 10.82 -0.02 -6.04
C ASP A 141 11.11 -1.45 -6.52
N GLY A 142 11.12 -1.62 -7.83
CA GLY A 142 11.37 -2.92 -8.49
C GLY A 142 11.07 -2.87 -9.97
N PHE A 143 11.66 -3.75 -10.74
CA PHE A 143 11.43 -4.05 -12.18
C PHE A 143 10.79 -2.93 -13.05
N GLY A 144 11.50 -1.81 -13.19
CA GLY A 144 11.09 -0.75 -14.13
C GLY A 144 10.09 0.27 -13.59
N HIS A 145 9.58 0.12 -12.38
CA HIS A 145 8.75 1.12 -11.74
C HIS A 145 9.61 2.18 -11.07
N ALA A 146 9.13 3.42 -11.13
CA ALA A 146 9.63 4.55 -10.36
C ALA A 146 8.48 5.02 -9.46
N SER A 147 8.75 5.36 -8.22
CA SER A 147 7.74 5.79 -7.26
C SER A 147 8.24 6.96 -6.42
N ALA A 148 7.31 7.82 -6.01
CA ALA A 148 7.61 8.94 -5.12
C ALA A 148 6.39 9.26 -4.25
N ILE A 149 6.63 9.79 -3.05
CA ILE A 149 5.63 10.46 -2.24
C ILE A 149 5.81 11.96 -2.43
N ILE A 150 4.73 12.63 -2.83
CA ILE A 150 4.72 14.04 -3.17
C ILE A 150 3.79 14.77 -2.21
N GLY A 151 4.25 15.90 -1.70
CA GLY A 151 3.49 16.77 -0.81
C GLY A 151 2.57 17.74 -1.55
N GLU A 152 1.95 18.62 -0.78
CA GLU A 152 0.89 19.52 -1.25
C GLU A 152 1.36 20.53 -2.30
N SER A 153 2.60 21.02 -2.16
CA SER A 153 3.19 22.02 -3.07
C SER A 153 4.09 21.41 -4.15
N GLY A 154 3.98 20.09 -4.38
CA GLY A 154 4.81 19.40 -5.37
C GLY A 154 6.22 19.03 -4.87
N GLU A 155 6.49 19.24 -3.59
CA GLU A 155 7.75 18.79 -2.98
C GLU A 155 7.83 17.27 -2.94
N ILE A 156 8.98 16.71 -3.27
CA ILE A 156 9.25 15.28 -3.19
C ILE A 156 9.68 14.98 -1.76
N ILE A 157 8.83 14.26 -1.01
CA ILE A 157 9.09 13.83 0.37
C ILE A 157 9.99 12.60 0.37
N ALA A 158 9.70 11.64 -0.50
CA ALA A 158 10.51 10.46 -0.72
C ALA A 158 10.43 10.02 -2.17
N ALA A 159 11.50 9.46 -2.71
CA ALA A 159 11.52 8.96 -4.09
C ALA A 159 12.45 7.77 -4.24
N SER A 160 12.11 6.87 -5.17
CA SER A 160 13.02 5.82 -5.61
C SER A 160 14.14 6.41 -6.48
N ASP A 161 15.29 5.72 -6.52
CA ASP A 161 16.41 6.13 -7.38
C ASP A 161 15.99 6.30 -8.85
N LYS A 162 15.09 5.45 -9.33
CA LYS A 162 14.56 5.53 -10.69
C LYS A 162 13.69 6.76 -10.91
N PHE A 163 12.93 7.20 -9.91
CA PHE A 163 12.12 8.41 -10.05
C PHE A 163 13.00 9.63 -10.28
N ALA A 164 14.13 9.75 -9.60
CA ALA A 164 15.09 10.82 -9.80
C ALA A 164 15.62 10.90 -11.24
N THR A 165 15.69 9.76 -11.94
CA THR A 165 16.17 9.72 -13.34
C THR A 165 15.13 10.20 -14.35
N LEU A 166 13.86 10.39 -13.97
CA LEU A 166 12.81 10.88 -14.86
C LEU A 166 12.91 12.39 -15.13
N ASP A 167 13.67 13.10 -14.30
CA ASP A 167 13.92 14.55 -14.42
C ASP A 167 12.59 15.35 -14.58
N MET A 168 11.62 15.02 -13.75
CA MET A 168 10.30 15.68 -13.79
C MET A 168 10.39 17.10 -13.26
N SER A 169 9.90 18.07 -14.04
CA SER A 169 9.85 19.45 -13.58
C SER A 169 8.75 19.64 -12.52
N THR A 170 8.97 20.60 -11.62
CA THR A 170 7.97 21.00 -10.61
C THR A 170 6.65 21.41 -11.25
N ASP A 171 6.70 22.11 -12.39
CA ASP A 171 5.49 22.53 -13.13
C ASP A 171 4.70 21.33 -13.63
N SER A 172 5.38 20.28 -14.12
CA SER A 172 4.72 19.05 -14.55
C SER A 172 4.06 18.33 -13.37
N LEU A 173 4.75 18.28 -12.22
CA LEU A 173 4.18 17.70 -10.99
C LEU A 173 2.96 18.48 -10.52
N ASN A 174 3.04 19.80 -10.43
CA ASN A 174 1.92 20.65 -10.02
C ASN A 174 0.71 20.49 -10.94
N GLY A 175 0.92 20.41 -12.26
CA GLY A 175 -0.17 20.15 -13.21
C GLY A 175 -0.87 18.80 -12.94
N LEU A 176 -0.12 17.77 -12.57
CA LEU A 176 -0.68 16.46 -12.19
C LEU A 176 -1.43 16.52 -10.85
N LEU A 177 -0.92 17.29 -9.88
CA LEU A 177 -1.57 17.49 -8.58
C LEU A 177 -2.90 18.23 -8.75
N ASP A 178 -2.94 19.26 -9.57
CA ASP A 178 -4.17 20.00 -9.87
C ASP A 178 -5.20 19.11 -10.56
N GLU A 179 -4.76 18.21 -11.43
CA GLU A 179 -5.63 17.27 -12.13
C GLU A 179 -6.22 16.24 -11.15
N VAL A 180 -5.39 15.55 -10.36
CA VAL A 180 -5.87 14.54 -9.41
C VAL A 180 -6.73 15.13 -8.29
N ALA A 181 -6.56 16.41 -7.98
CA ALA A 181 -7.39 17.12 -7.01
C ALA A 181 -8.86 17.25 -7.44
N GLN A 182 -9.11 17.20 -8.76
CA GLN A 182 -10.45 17.32 -9.36
C GLN A 182 -11.12 15.95 -9.58
N GLU A 183 -10.37 14.84 -9.40
CA GLU A 183 -10.89 13.51 -9.61
C GLU A 183 -11.56 12.96 -8.33
N ASP A 184 -12.81 12.50 -8.47
CA ASP A 184 -13.59 11.93 -7.37
C ASP A 184 -12.99 10.61 -6.87
N ASP A 185 -12.43 9.81 -7.79
CA ASP A 185 -11.78 8.53 -7.47
C ASP A 185 -10.35 8.67 -6.96
N ARG A 186 -9.84 9.92 -6.86
CA ARG A 186 -8.50 10.26 -6.31
C ARG A 186 -7.33 9.68 -7.07
N LEU A 187 -7.52 9.30 -8.32
CA LEU A 187 -6.53 8.61 -9.13
C LEU A 187 -6.55 9.09 -10.57
N ILE A 188 -5.39 9.46 -11.10
CA ILE A 188 -5.20 9.65 -12.54
C ILE A 188 -4.22 8.62 -13.08
N LYS A 189 -4.46 8.16 -14.30
CA LYS A 189 -3.56 7.29 -15.07
C LYS A 189 -3.46 7.78 -16.48
N ARG A 190 -2.25 8.11 -16.95
CA ARG A 190 -2.04 8.60 -18.31
C ARG A 190 -0.61 8.41 -18.80
N MET A 191 -0.40 8.68 -20.07
CA MET A 191 0.94 8.86 -20.64
C MET A 191 1.42 10.28 -20.36
N LEU A 192 2.67 10.42 -19.94
CA LEU A 192 3.34 11.69 -19.73
C LEU A 192 4.61 11.73 -20.59
N THR A 193 4.80 12.82 -21.34
CA THR A 193 6.04 13.06 -22.05
C THR A 193 7.06 13.67 -21.10
N THR A 194 8.21 13.01 -20.95
CA THR A 194 9.33 13.45 -20.12
C THR A 194 10.59 13.62 -20.96
N PRO A 195 11.63 14.25 -20.45
CA PRO A 195 12.92 14.33 -21.16
C PRO A 195 13.51 12.98 -21.57
N VAL A 196 13.15 11.91 -20.86
CA VAL A 196 13.61 10.53 -21.15
C VAL A 196 12.65 9.75 -22.06
N GLY A 197 11.53 10.36 -22.50
CA GLY A 197 10.52 9.77 -23.37
C GLY A 197 9.14 9.69 -22.73
N ASP A 198 8.19 9.06 -23.45
CA ASP A 198 6.84 8.86 -22.97
C ASP A 198 6.77 7.74 -21.95
N ILE A 199 6.22 8.02 -20.78
CA ILE A 199 6.06 7.07 -19.68
C ILE A 199 4.60 6.97 -19.25
N ALA A 200 4.17 5.78 -18.83
CA ALA A 200 2.88 5.59 -18.18
C ALA A 200 3.02 5.98 -16.71
N ILE A 201 2.16 6.88 -16.26
CA ILE A 201 2.11 7.31 -14.87
C ILE A 201 0.77 6.98 -14.24
N GLY A 202 0.78 6.81 -12.90
CA GLY A 202 -0.39 6.87 -12.04
C GLY A 202 -0.08 7.81 -10.88
N LEU A 203 -1.00 8.70 -10.54
CA LEU A 203 -0.91 9.56 -9.37
C LEU A 203 -2.16 9.38 -8.52
N ALA A 204 -1.95 8.99 -7.27
CA ALA A 204 -2.99 8.72 -6.28
C ALA A 204 -2.96 9.74 -5.15
N ARG A 205 -4.10 10.36 -4.81
CA ARG A 205 -4.25 11.26 -3.66
C ARG A 205 -4.60 10.45 -2.42
N LEU A 206 -3.61 10.23 -1.53
CA LEU A 206 -3.73 9.42 -0.32
C LEU A 206 -4.37 10.16 0.85
N ALA A 207 -4.06 11.44 1.02
CA ALA A 207 -4.53 12.29 2.12
C ALA A 207 -4.87 13.70 1.61
N ASP A 208 -5.71 14.43 2.35
CA ASP A 208 -6.19 15.75 1.99
C ASP A 208 -5.58 16.87 2.86
N ALA A 209 -5.21 16.54 4.12
CA ALA A 209 -4.66 17.53 5.04
C ALA A 209 -3.65 16.89 6.01
N PRO A 210 -2.32 17.12 5.84
CA PRO A 210 -1.73 17.71 4.64
C PRO A 210 -1.90 16.80 3.43
N ALA A 211 -1.98 17.38 2.23
CA ALA A 211 -2.13 16.58 1.03
C ALA A 211 -0.88 15.73 0.76
N ARG A 212 -1.11 14.43 0.47
CA ARG A 212 -0.07 13.45 0.16
C ARG A 212 -0.48 12.63 -1.04
N HIS A 213 0.46 12.41 -1.93
CA HIS A 213 0.26 11.71 -3.19
C HIS A 213 1.32 10.64 -3.40
N LEU A 214 0.93 9.53 -4.06
CA LEU A 214 1.80 8.44 -4.49
C LEU A 214 1.76 8.32 -6.00
#